data_101fc1e4e0e4256e09a0051b74bb13cb
#
_entry.id   101fc1e4e0e4256e09a0051b74bb13cb
#
_cell.length_a   1.000
_cell.length_b   1.000
_cell.length_c   1.000
_cell.angle_alpha   90.00
_cell.angle_beta   90.00
_cell.angle_gamma   90.00
#
_symmetry.space_group_name_H-M   'P 1'
#
loop_
_entity.id
_entity.type
_entity.pdbx_description
1 polymer ?
#
loop_
_entity_poly.entity_id
_entity_poly.type
_entity_poly.pdbx_seq_one_letter_code
_entity_poly.pdbx_strand_id
1 'polypeptide(L)'
;MNKEKKIKMLTPFFGLALVISGCQSSFLTNTEETGPTSTLNVLSNKGEDAAHLAAINEVLDASVDAVPTINAMGYAVVSSQPGRSANQKRLMAIRSARMAAMRDLAEQIHGLKVEGNTTVIDLMVQNDTFRGIVSGTIRGARTVRINPTGSDTYEVLLEIDKDTLSYLLRQARSVA
;
A
#
# COMPACT_ATOMS: atom_id res chain seq x y z
N MET A 1 -15.73 4.09 -52.81
CA MET A 1 -15.27 5.40 -53.33
C MET A 1 -14.60 6.11 -52.17
N ASN A 2 -13.31 5.79 -52.02
CA ASN A 2 -12.15 6.64 -52.23
C ASN A 2 -12.05 7.82 -51.26
N LYS A 3 -11.11 7.83 -50.33
CA LYS A 3 -9.77 8.42 -50.53
C LYS A 3 -8.83 8.15 -49.37
N GLU A 4 -7.83 7.34 -49.66
CA GLU A 4 -6.57 7.29 -48.94
C GLU A 4 -5.89 8.67 -49.01
N LYS A 5 -5.36 9.17 -47.86
CA LYS A 5 -4.34 10.21 -47.85
C LYS A 5 -3.09 9.69 -47.21
N LYS A 6 -2.18 9.22 -48.06
CA LYS A 6 -0.75 9.09 -47.79
C LYS A 6 -0.18 10.48 -47.50
N ILE A 7 0.47 10.63 -46.36
CA ILE A 7 1.40 11.74 -46.15
C ILE A 7 2.81 11.15 -46.00
N LYS A 8 3.63 11.58 -46.98
CA LYS A 8 5.00 11.22 -47.18
C LYS A 8 5.91 11.82 -46.13
N MET A 9 6.86 11.01 -45.72
CA MET A 9 8.24 11.27 -45.31
C MET A 9 8.79 12.63 -45.68
N LEU A 10 9.41 13.29 -44.72
CA LEU A 10 10.58 14.10 -44.99
C LEU A 10 11.43 14.22 -43.72
N THR A 11 12.54 13.51 -43.70
CA THR A 11 13.70 13.77 -42.84
C THR A 11 14.50 14.95 -43.41
N PRO A 12 15.15 15.74 -42.56
CA PRO A 12 16.56 15.96 -42.82
C PRO A 12 17.44 15.68 -41.60
N PHE A 13 18.42 14.95 -41.89
CA PHE A 13 19.76 14.83 -41.35
C PHE A 13 20.35 16.22 -41.09
N PHE A 14 20.71 16.49 -39.83
CA PHE A 14 21.68 17.55 -39.56
C PHE A 14 22.64 17.03 -38.47
N GLY A 15 23.80 16.66 -38.98
CA GLY A 15 24.95 16.37 -38.14
C GLY A 15 25.51 17.67 -37.59
N LEU A 16 25.84 17.65 -36.31
CA LEU A 16 26.76 18.62 -35.73
C LEU A 16 27.69 17.90 -34.80
N ALA A 17 28.90 17.71 -35.30
CA ALA A 17 30.08 17.35 -34.51
C ALA A 17 30.47 18.56 -33.65
N LEU A 18 30.70 18.34 -32.36
CA LEU A 18 31.43 19.30 -31.54
C LEU A 18 32.27 18.62 -30.48
N VAL A 19 33.54 18.50 -30.83
CA VAL A 19 34.76 18.90 -30.14
C VAL A 19 34.80 18.61 -28.64
N ILE A 20 35.56 17.60 -28.40
CA ILE A 20 36.15 17.24 -27.08
C ILE A 20 37.18 18.34 -26.76
N SER A 21 36.97 19.11 -25.75
CA SER A 21 37.99 19.93 -25.11
C SER A 21 38.36 19.29 -23.78
N GLY A 22 39.51 18.70 -23.74
CA GLY A 22 40.14 18.18 -22.56
C GLY A 22 40.54 19.30 -21.61
N CYS A 23 40.29 19.08 -20.33
CA CYS A 23 41.06 19.67 -19.26
C CYS A 23 41.61 18.53 -18.40
N GLN A 24 42.81 18.12 -18.77
CA GLN A 24 43.72 17.45 -17.87
C GLN A 24 44.31 18.53 -16.97
N SER A 25 43.99 18.53 -15.72
CA SER A 25 44.85 19.13 -14.68
C SER A 25 45.48 18.02 -13.87
N SER A 26 46.66 17.64 -14.35
CA SER A 26 47.67 16.99 -13.57
C SER A 26 48.01 17.88 -12.33
N PHE A 27 47.73 17.34 -11.15
CA PHE A 27 48.30 17.85 -9.93
C PHE A 27 49.13 16.71 -9.28
N LEU A 28 50.38 16.66 -9.69
CA LEU A 28 51.48 16.05 -8.96
C LEU A 28 52.30 17.19 -8.41
N THR A 29 52.44 17.25 -7.10
CA THR A 29 53.65 17.49 -6.27
C THR A 29 53.18 17.82 -4.87
N ASN A 30 53.40 16.95 -3.98
CA ASN A 30 54.58 16.88 -3.11
C ASN A 30 54.37 17.43 -1.72
N THR A 31 54.83 16.63 -0.80
CA THR A 31 55.53 16.89 0.44
C THR A 31 54.70 16.83 1.70
N GLU A 32 54.97 15.72 2.42
CA GLU A 32 55.26 15.58 3.86
C GLU A 32 54.67 16.59 4.82
N GLU A 33 53.80 16.12 5.72
CA GLU A 33 54.15 16.02 7.16
C GLU A 33 53.03 15.38 7.95
N THR A 34 53.42 14.31 8.57
CA THR A 34 53.07 13.84 9.92
C THR A 34 51.82 14.37 10.60
N GLY A 35 50.88 13.46 10.86
CA GLY A 35 49.93 13.58 11.93
C GLY A 35 48.80 12.53 11.88
N PRO A 36 48.73 11.56 12.79
CA PRO A 36 47.68 10.58 12.82
C PRO A 36 46.45 11.14 13.56
N THR A 37 45.62 11.90 12.85
CA THR A 37 44.40 12.44 13.48
C THR A 37 43.13 12.22 12.62
N SER A 38 43.23 11.47 11.53
CA SER A 38 42.10 11.31 10.61
C SER A 38 41.22 10.07 10.87
N THR A 39 41.65 9.15 11.71
CA THR A 39 40.91 7.92 11.95
C THR A 39 39.85 8.00 13.07
N LEU A 40 39.98 9.01 13.96
CA LEU A 40 39.00 9.18 15.05
C LEU A 40 37.71 9.89 14.62
N ASN A 41 37.75 10.72 13.59
CA ASN A 41 36.55 11.43 13.11
C ASN A 41 35.62 10.50 12.30
N VAL A 42 36.16 9.48 11.62
CA VAL A 42 35.33 8.51 10.88
C VAL A 42 34.57 7.58 11.84
N LEU A 43 35.16 7.27 13.00
CA LEU A 43 34.49 6.45 14.02
C LEU A 43 33.43 7.23 14.83
N SER A 44 33.61 8.55 14.97
CA SER A 44 32.63 9.43 15.63
C SER A 44 31.34 9.54 14.79
N ASN A 45 31.47 9.76 13.48
CA ASN A 45 30.31 9.87 12.60
C ASN A 45 29.51 8.53 12.49
N LYS A 46 30.20 7.39 12.56
CA LYS A 46 29.51 6.10 12.51
C LYS A 46 28.61 5.83 13.73
N GLY A 47 28.94 6.43 14.87
CA GLY A 47 28.11 6.35 16.07
C GLY A 47 26.86 7.24 15.98
N GLU A 48 27.00 8.43 15.43
CA GLU A 48 25.90 9.37 15.21
C GLU A 48 24.93 8.85 14.15
N ASP A 49 25.44 8.31 13.05
CA ASP A 49 24.63 7.70 12.01
C ASP A 49 23.83 6.48 12.54
N ALA A 50 24.44 5.65 13.37
CA ALA A 50 23.77 4.51 13.97
C ALA A 50 22.66 4.94 14.97
N ALA A 51 22.91 5.99 15.77
CA ALA A 51 21.91 6.54 16.68
C ALA A 51 20.75 7.20 15.89
N HIS A 52 21.07 7.88 14.80
CA HIS A 52 20.07 8.50 13.93
C HIS A 52 19.19 7.45 13.24
N LEU A 53 19.78 6.36 12.75
CA LEU A 53 19.04 5.23 12.18
C LEU A 53 18.17 4.52 13.22
N ALA A 54 18.67 4.37 14.46
CA ALA A 54 17.90 3.80 15.55
C ALA A 54 16.68 4.67 15.89
N ALA A 55 16.85 5.99 15.96
CA ALA A 55 15.76 6.93 16.20
C ALA A 55 14.71 6.92 15.06
N ILE A 56 15.16 6.83 13.81
CA ILE A 56 14.27 6.70 12.65
C ILE A 56 13.48 5.38 12.74
N ASN A 57 14.14 4.28 13.05
CA ASN A 57 13.47 2.98 13.21
C ASN A 57 12.44 3.00 14.36
N GLU A 58 12.76 3.62 15.48
CA GLU A 58 11.83 3.79 16.60
C GLU A 58 10.57 4.59 16.20
N VAL A 59 10.74 5.68 15.45
CA VAL A 59 9.61 6.47 14.92
C VAL A 59 8.80 5.66 13.91
N LEU A 60 9.46 4.88 13.05
CA LEU A 60 8.78 4.01 12.09
C LEU A 60 8.00 2.90 12.81
N ASP A 61 8.59 2.24 13.81
CA ASP A 61 7.93 1.20 14.61
C ASP A 61 6.73 1.78 15.37
N ALA A 62 6.89 2.95 16.01
CA ALA A 62 5.80 3.64 16.69
C ALA A 62 4.66 4.02 15.73
N SER A 63 4.99 4.42 14.49
CA SER A 63 3.98 4.74 13.47
C SER A 63 3.23 3.50 12.96
N VAL A 64 3.92 2.36 12.88
CA VAL A 64 3.31 1.06 12.54
C VAL A 64 2.44 0.57 13.70
N ASP A 65 2.85 0.80 14.96
CA ASP A 65 2.05 0.44 16.14
C ASP A 65 0.78 1.29 16.29
N ALA A 66 0.73 2.45 15.69
CA ALA A 66 -0.46 3.31 15.68
C ALA A 66 -1.58 2.83 14.72
N VAL A 67 -1.30 1.89 13.82
CA VAL A 67 -2.32 1.36 12.89
C VAL A 67 -3.15 0.28 13.60
N PRO A 68 -4.44 0.50 13.87
CA PRO A 68 -5.28 -0.49 14.52
C PRO A 68 -5.63 -1.65 13.57
N THR A 69 -5.91 -2.81 14.13
CA THR A 69 -6.61 -3.89 13.42
C THR A 69 -8.05 -3.47 13.15
N ILE A 70 -8.55 -3.69 11.93
CA ILE A 70 -9.95 -3.43 11.59
C ILE A 70 -10.76 -4.72 11.66
N ASN A 71 -11.84 -4.67 12.42
CA ASN A 71 -12.78 -5.77 12.58
C ASN A 71 -14.17 -5.36 12.09
N ALA A 72 -14.87 -6.29 11.45
CA ALA A 72 -16.24 -6.09 11.01
C ALA A 72 -17.11 -7.31 11.27
N MET A 73 -18.34 -7.06 11.68
CA MET A 73 -19.32 -8.11 11.95
C MET A 73 -20.48 -8.06 10.95
N GLY A 74 -20.92 -9.24 10.53
CA GLY A 74 -22.12 -9.36 9.72
C GLY A 74 -23.05 -10.44 10.24
N TYR A 75 -24.34 -10.21 10.07
CA TYR A 75 -25.41 -11.10 10.53
C TYR A 75 -26.28 -11.53 9.38
N ALA A 76 -26.82 -12.74 9.45
CA ALA A 76 -27.84 -13.19 8.52
C ALA A 76 -28.79 -14.21 9.16
N VAL A 77 -30.08 -14.05 8.89
CA VAL A 77 -31.14 -14.94 9.37
C VAL A 77 -31.25 -16.16 8.45
N VAL A 78 -31.32 -17.37 9.03
CA VAL A 78 -31.34 -18.64 8.31
C VAL A 78 -32.68 -18.84 7.58
N SER A 79 -33.78 -18.54 8.25
CA SER A 79 -35.15 -18.73 7.68
C SER A 79 -35.37 -17.89 6.42
N SER A 80 -34.76 -16.71 6.34
CA SER A 80 -34.86 -15.80 5.20
C SER A 80 -34.02 -16.25 3.99
N GLN A 81 -33.14 -17.25 4.14
CA GLN A 81 -32.26 -17.65 3.05
C GLN A 81 -32.95 -18.62 2.06
N PRO A 82 -32.62 -18.50 0.77
CA PRO A 82 -33.07 -19.46 -0.21
C PRO A 82 -32.44 -20.83 0.05
N GLY A 83 -33.21 -21.90 -0.10
CA GLY A 83 -32.71 -23.26 0.06
C GLY A 83 -33.84 -24.26 0.29
N ARG A 84 -33.63 -25.51 -0.17
CA ARG A 84 -34.59 -26.59 -0.03
C ARG A 84 -34.46 -27.38 1.28
N SER A 85 -33.26 -27.36 1.88
CA SER A 85 -32.97 -28.03 3.16
C SER A 85 -32.50 -27.05 4.21
N ALA A 86 -32.65 -27.40 5.50
CA ALA A 86 -32.18 -26.61 6.62
C ALA A 86 -30.65 -26.38 6.54
N ASN A 87 -29.89 -27.40 6.14
CA ASN A 87 -28.44 -27.27 6.04
C ASN A 87 -28.05 -26.30 4.89
N GLN A 88 -28.76 -26.32 3.78
CA GLN A 88 -28.55 -25.41 2.67
C GLN A 88 -28.83 -23.96 3.11
N LYS A 89 -29.93 -23.72 3.82
CA LYS A 89 -30.24 -22.38 4.37
C LYS A 89 -29.18 -21.90 5.36
N ARG A 90 -28.66 -22.77 6.24
CA ARG A 90 -27.55 -22.43 7.17
C ARG A 90 -26.29 -22.01 6.42
N LEU A 91 -25.87 -22.76 5.39
CA LEU A 91 -24.71 -22.41 4.58
C LEU A 91 -24.90 -21.07 3.86
N MET A 92 -26.12 -20.81 3.36
CA MET A 92 -26.43 -19.52 2.73
C MET A 92 -26.41 -18.37 3.75
N ALA A 93 -26.92 -18.59 4.97
CA ALA A 93 -26.85 -17.59 6.05
C ALA A 93 -25.40 -17.24 6.39
N ILE A 94 -24.51 -18.22 6.52
CA ILE A 94 -23.08 -17.97 6.77
C ILE A 94 -22.47 -17.13 5.64
N ARG A 95 -22.76 -17.46 4.37
CA ARG A 95 -22.28 -16.67 3.22
C ARG A 95 -22.84 -15.25 3.23
N SER A 96 -24.13 -15.09 3.53
CA SER A 96 -24.79 -13.78 3.60
C SER A 96 -24.22 -12.93 4.74
N ALA A 97 -23.99 -13.53 5.93
CA ALA A 97 -23.35 -12.87 7.05
C ALA A 97 -21.92 -12.42 6.71
N ARG A 98 -21.13 -13.28 6.02
CA ARG A 98 -19.80 -12.89 5.55
C ARG A 98 -19.85 -11.72 4.56
N MET A 99 -20.80 -11.69 3.65
CA MET A 99 -20.99 -10.58 2.71
C MET A 99 -21.38 -9.27 3.43
N ALA A 100 -22.20 -9.36 4.48
CA ALA A 100 -22.54 -8.23 5.32
C ALA A 100 -21.31 -7.68 6.06
N ALA A 101 -20.49 -8.56 6.64
CA ALA A 101 -19.22 -8.17 7.28
C ALA A 101 -18.22 -7.56 6.28
N MET A 102 -18.13 -8.07 5.04
CA MET A 102 -17.29 -7.46 4.00
C MET A 102 -17.76 -6.06 3.62
N ARG A 103 -19.06 -5.80 3.65
CA ARG A 103 -19.60 -4.45 3.40
C ARG A 103 -19.20 -3.49 4.50
N ASP A 104 -19.35 -3.90 5.75
CA ASP A 104 -18.92 -3.12 6.91
C ASP A 104 -17.39 -2.83 6.86
N LEU A 105 -16.57 -3.84 6.54
CA LEU A 105 -15.13 -3.62 6.30
C LEU A 105 -14.87 -2.59 5.19
N ALA A 106 -15.61 -2.68 4.10
CA ALA A 106 -15.45 -1.75 2.99
C ALA A 106 -15.76 -0.31 3.43
N GLU A 107 -16.84 -0.09 4.17
CA GLU A 107 -17.21 1.22 4.69
C GLU A 107 -16.13 1.80 5.61
N GLN A 108 -15.59 0.98 6.53
CA GLN A 108 -14.51 1.38 7.43
C GLN A 108 -13.25 1.76 6.66
N ILE A 109 -12.82 0.95 5.68
CA ILE A 109 -11.60 1.20 4.88
C ILE A 109 -11.78 2.43 3.98
N HIS A 110 -12.94 2.58 3.32
CA HIS A 110 -13.21 3.71 2.44
C HIS A 110 -13.16 5.05 3.18
N GLY A 111 -13.54 5.08 4.46
CA GLY A 111 -13.50 6.25 5.32
C GLY A 111 -12.13 6.59 5.90
N LEU A 112 -11.11 5.73 5.74
CA LEU A 112 -9.77 6.01 6.27
C LEU A 112 -9.15 7.23 5.58
N LYS A 113 -8.63 8.14 6.39
CA LYS A 113 -7.87 9.30 5.92
C LYS A 113 -6.44 8.87 5.60
N VAL A 114 -5.92 9.34 4.48
CA VAL A 114 -4.58 9.05 4.00
C VAL A 114 -3.66 10.24 4.21
N GLU A 115 -4.06 11.42 3.67
CA GLU A 115 -3.31 12.67 3.81
C GLU A 115 -4.28 13.86 3.78
N GLY A 116 -4.15 14.75 4.74
CA GLY A 116 -5.05 15.90 4.86
C GLY A 116 -6.52 15.48 4.93
N ASN A 117 -7.32 15.87 3.94
CA ASN A 117 -8.73 15.49 3.82
C ASN A 117 -8.99 14.35 2.82
N THR A 118 -7.96 13.87 2.14
CA THR A 118 -8.07 12.79 1.15
C THR A 118 -8.35 11.46 1.86
N THR A 119 -9.37 10.76 1.41
CA THR A 119 -9.75 9.44 1.91
C THR A 119 -9.36 8.33 0.94
N VAL A 120 -9.38 7.08 1.41
CA VAL A 120 -9.13 5.91 0.56
C VAL A 120 -10.10 5.87 -0.62
N ILE A 121 -11.38 6.19 -0.43
CA ILE A 121 -12.36 6.17 -1.52
C ILE A 121 -12.07 7.23 -2.59
N ASP A 122 -11.56 8.40 -2.20
CA ASP A 122 -11.19 9.45 -3.17
C ASP A 122 -10.07 8.98 -4.10
N LEU A 123 -9.08 8.29 -3.54
CA LEU A 123 -7.98 7.70 -4.32
C LEU A 123 -8.44 6.54 -5.20
N MET A 124 -9.40 5.73 -4.74
CA MET A 124 -9.97 4.64 -5.53
C MET A 124 -10.72 5.14 -6.78
N VAL A 125 -11.31 6.33 -6.72
CA VAL A 125 -11.97 6.94 -7.87
C VAL A 125 -10.96 7.38 -8.93
N GLN A 126 -9.78 7.83 -8.48
CA GLN A 126 -8.74 8.38 -9.34
C GLN A 126 -7.76 7.32 -9.87
N ASN A 127 -7.64 6.18 -9.19
CA ASN A 127 -6.64 5.16 -9.50
C ASN A 127 -7.22 3.74 -9.47
N ASP A 128 -7.37 3.13 -10.65
CA ASP A 128 -7.93 1.79 -10.81
C ASP A 128 -7.04 0.68 -10.21
N THR A 129 -5.72 0.86 -10.26
CA THR A 129 -4.78 -0.10 -9.65
C THR A 129 -4.96 -0.10 -8.13
N PHE A 130 -5.04 1.08 -7.53
CA PHE A 130 -5.27 1.20 -6.08
C PHE A 130 -6.66 0.65 -5.69
N ARG A 131 -7.70 0.89 -6.50
CA ARG A 131 -9.01 0.26 -6.32
C ARG A 131 -8.92 -1.27 -6.30
N GLY A 132 -8.11 -1.85 -7.18
CA GLY A 132 -7.83 -3.29 -7.21
C GLY A 132 -7.21 -3.80 -5.90
N ILE A 133 -6.23 -3.07 -5.36
CA ILE A 133 -5.57 -3.38 -4.10
C ILE A 133 -6.57 -3.35 -2.93
N VAL A 134 -7.36 -2.28 -2.80
CA VAL A 134 -8.39 -2.14 -1.75
C VAL A 134 -9.41 -3.27 -1.83
N SER A 135 -9.92 -3.55 -3.03
CA SER A 135 -10.91 -4.63 -3.25
C SER A 135 -10.32 -6.01 -2.93
N GLY A 136 -9.05 -6.24 -3.25
CA GLY A 136 -8.32 -7.46 -2.92
C GLY A 136 -8.16 -7.62 -1.41
N THR A 137 -7.79 -6.54 -0.71
CA THR A 137 -7.64 -6.51 0.75
C THR A 137 -8.95 -6.88 1.45
N ILE A 138 -10.08 -6.28 1.05
CA ILE A 138 -11.39 -6.57 1.64
C ILE A 138 -11.79 -8.03 1.43
N ARG A 139 -11.60 -8.57 0.22
CA ARG A 139 -11.91 -9.98 -0.09
C ARG A 139 -11.00 -10.96 0.64
N GLY A 140 -9.75 -10.56 0.90
CA GLY A 140 -8.74 -11.34 1.60
C GLY A 140 -8.90 -11.30 3.12
N ALA A 141 -9.84 -10.52 3.67
CA ALA A 141 -10.07 -10.43 5.10
C ALA A 141 -10.23 -11.79 5.76
N ARG A 142 -9.54 -12.00 6.88
CA ARG A 142 -9.54 -13.24 7.63
C ARG A 142 -10.87 -13.43 8.35
N THR A 143 -11.46 -14.62 8.24
CA THR A 143 -12.59 -14.97 9.09
C THR A 143 -12.07 -15.41 10.45
N VAL A 144 -12.37 -14.62 11.46
CA VAL A 144 -11.98 -14.89 12.86
C VAL A 144 -12.94 -15.87 13.51
N ARG A 145 -14.24 -15.65 13.27
CA ARG A 145 -15.29 -16.40 13.97
C ARG A 145 -16.54 -16.52 13.11
N ILE A 146 -17.19 -17.67 13.23
CA ILE A 146 -18.55 -17.93 12.71
C ILE A 146 -19.35 -18.51 13.87
N ASN A 147 -20.36 -17.81 14.34
CA ASN A 147 -21.17 -18.23 15.47
C ASN A 147 -22.67 -18.27 15.10
N PRO A 148 -23.40 -19.27 15.58
CA PRO A 148 -24.85 -19.15 15.69
C PRO A 148 -25.19 -18.17 16.80
N THR A 149 -26.02 -17.18 16.50
CA THR A 149 -26.52 -16.19 17.46
C THR A 149 -28.03 -16.35 17.57
N GLY A 150 -28.49 -16.82 18.74
CA GLY A 150 -29.88 -17.21 18.89
C GLY A 150 -30.23 -18.49 18.11
N SER A 151 -31.50 -18.68 17.80
CA SER A 151 -32.00 -19.92 17.17
C SER A 151 -31.94 -19.93 15.64
N ASP A 152 -31.89 -18.74 15.01
CA ASP A 152 -32.09 -18.57 13.56
C ASP A 152 -31.13 -17.58 12.90
N THR A 153 -30.04 -17.20 13.54
CA THR A 153 -29.11 -16.19 13.02
C THR A 153 -27.68 -16.69 13.09
N TYR A 154 -26.88 -16.40 12.06
CA TYR A 154 -25.44 -16.57 12.06
C TYR A 154 -24.75 -15.20 12.09
N GLU A 155 -23.69 -15.14 12.87
CA GLU A 155 -22.74 -14.03 12.97
C GLU A 155 -21.41 -14.46 12.35
N VAL A 156 -20.80 -13.57 11.56
CA VAL A 156 -19.45 -13.74 11.03
C VAL A 156 -18.62 -12.53 11.41
N LEU A 157 -17.47 -12.75 12.03
CA LEU A 157 -16.47 -11.75 12.34
C LEU A 157 -15.33 -11.88 11.32
N LEU A 158 -15.05 -10.80 10.62
CA LEU A 158 -13.88 -10.63 9.75
C LEU A 158 -12.88 -9.68 10.37
N GLU A 159 -11.61 -9.85 9.99
CA GLU A 159 -10.50 -9.02 10.44
C GLU A 159 -9.53 -8.77 9.31
N ILE A 160 -9.04 -7.55 9.24
CA ILE A 160 -7.85 -7.17 8.48
C ILE A 160 -6.76 -6.86 9.50
N ASP A 161 -5.65 -7.59 9.39
CA ASP A 161 -4.51 -7.41 10.29
C ASP A 161 -3.79 -6.09 10.03
N LYS A 162 -3.02 -5.69 11.03
CA LYS A 162 -2.24 -4.46 11.05
C LYS A 162 -1.26 -4.34 9.87
N ASP A 163 -0.59 -5.43 9.51
CA ASP A 163 0.42 -5.43 8.44
C ASP A 163 -0.24 -5.18 7.08
N THR A 164 -1.35 -5.86 6.83
CA THR A 164 -2.15 -5.68 5.61
C THR A 164 -2.70 -4.26 5.51
N LEU A 165 -3.20 -3.70 6.62
CA LEU A 165 -3.71 -2.34 6.66
C LEU A 165 -2.58 -1.31 6.47
N SER A 166 -1.43 -1.52 7.10
CA SER A 166 -0.24 -0.69 6.93
C SER A 166 0.26 -0.70 5.48
N TYR A 167 0.26 -1.87 4.83
CA TYR A 167 0.58 -1.99 3.42
C TYR A 167 -0.39 -1.17 2.55
N LEU A 168 -1.69 -1.31 2.79
CA LEU A 168 -2.71 -0.55 2.06
C LEU A 168 -2.53 0.96 2.20
N LEU A 169 -2.26 1.45 3.42
CA LEU A 169 -2.04 2.88 3.66
C LEU A 169 -0.74 3.39 3.02
N ARG A 170 0.33 2.58 2.98
CA ARG A 170 1.55 2.94 2.23
C ARG A 170 1.26 3.07 0.73
N GLN A 171 0.48 2.14 0.15
CA GLN A 171 0.07 2.23 -1.26
C GLN A 171 -0.82 3.46 -1.50
N ALA A 172 -1.71 3.79 -0.59
CA ALA A 172 -2.52 4.99 -0.67
C ALA A 172 -1.68 6.26 -0.74
N ARG A 173 -0.67 6.39 0.14
CA ARG A 173 0.25 7.54 0.14
C ARG A 173 1.12 7.65 -1.10
N SER A 174 1.40 6.54 -1.78
CA SER A 174 2.19 6.57 -3.03
C SER A 174 1.38 7.03 -4.24
N VAL A 175 0.05 7.11 -4.15
CA VAL A 175 -0.85 7.52 -5.23
C VAL A 175 -1.62 8.81 -4.90
N ALA A 176 -1.47 9.33 -3.66
CA ALA A 176 -2.00 10.62 -3.24
C ALA A 176 -1.09 11.76 -3.71
#